data_45f7cc57d02cbb692d4eb7b4a63cf906
#
_entry.id   45f7cc57d02cbb692d4eb7b4a63cf906
#
_cell.length_a   1.000
_cell.length_b   1.000
_cell.length_c   1.000
_cell.angle_alpha   90.00
_cell.angle_beta   90.00
_cell.angle_gamma   90.00
#
_symmetry.space_group_name_H-M   'P 1'
#
loop_
_entity.id
_entity.type
_entity.pdbx_description
1 polymer ?
#
loop_
_entity_poly.entity_id
_entity_poly.type
_entity_poly.pdbx_seq_one_letter_code
_entity_poly.pdbx_strand_id
1 'polypeptide(L)' 'MAKNKFYVVWKGLNPGIYDNWAECKAQVDGQEGAKYKSFENREEAAKAFEAGYTIT' A
#
# COMPACT_ATOMS: atom_id res chain seq x y z
N MET A 1 12.32 -5.30 18.87
CA MET A 1 11.00 -5.48 18.40
C MET A 1 10.82 -4.91 17.03
N ALA A 2 10.37 -5.71 16.14
CA ALA A 2 10.16 -5.24 14.78
C ALA A 2 8.87 -4.44 14.71
N LYS A 3 8.95 -3.32 14.05
CA LYS A 3 7.76 -2.57 13.78
C LYS A 3 7.21 -2.98 12.46
N ASN A 4 5.97 -3.37 12.45
CA ASN A 4 5.32 -3.77 11.21
C ASN A 4 4.77 -2.56 10.53
N LYS A 5 5.07 -2.46 9.26
CA LYS A 5 4.48 -1.43 8.44
C LYS A 5 3.50 -2.06 7.48
N PHE A 6 2.47 -1.31 7.19
CA PHE A 6 1.46 -1.78 6.26
C PHE A 6 1.48 -0.90 5.03
N TYR A 7 1.49 -1.54 3.88
CA TYR A 7 1.58 -0.82 2.62
C TYR A 7 0.28 -0.96 1.87
N VAL A 8 -0.25 0.16 1.43
CA VAL A 8 -1.49 0.17 0.67
C VAL A 8 -1.14 0.45 -0.77
N VAL A 9 -1.59 -0.41 -1.64
CA VAL A 9 -1.40 -0.23 -3.08
C VAL A 9 -2.77 0.06 -3.69
N TRP A 10 -2.92 1.26 -4.20
CA TRP A 10 -4.16 1.63 -4.87
C TRP A 10 -4.08 1.33 -6.35
N LYS A 11 -2.91 1.47 -6.92
CA LYS A 11 -2.73 1.19 -8.33
C LYS A 11 -1.44 0.40 -8.52
N GLY A 12 -1.56 -0.75 -9.11
CA GLY A 12 -0.44 -1.64 -9.34
C GLY A 12 -0.95 -2.94 -9.89
N LEU A 13 -0.11 -3.96 -9.84
CA LEU A 13 -0.49 -5.27 -10.37
C LEU A 13 -1.70 -5.82 -9.61
N ASN A 14 -1.61 -5.82 -8.28
CA ASN A 14 -2.70 -6.29 -7.43
C ASN A 14 -2.91 -5.29 -6.30
N PRO A 15 -3.88 -4.40 -6.42
CA PRO A 15 -4.16 -3.45 -5.35
C PRO A 15 -4.57 -4.18 -4.08
N GLY A 16 -4.19 -3.61 -2.95
CA GLY A 16 -4.54 -4.22 -1.67
C GLY A 16 -3.65 -3.71 -0.58
N ILE A 17 -3.75 -4.36 0.58
CA ILE A 17 -2.95 -4.01 1.74
C ILE A 17 -1.94 -5.12 1.97
N TYR A 18 -0.68 -4.73 2.09
CA TYR A 18 0.41 -5.68 2.26
C TYR A 18 1.15 -5.34 3.55
N ASP A 19 1.59 -6.36 4.24
CA ASP A 19 2.24 -6.16 5.52
C ASP A 19 3.75 -6.24 5.44
N ASN A 20 4.29 -6.27 4.23
CA ASN A 20 5.74 -6.21 4.08
C ASN A 20 6.07 -5.55 2.74
N TRP A 21 7.29 -5.00 2.70
CA TRP A 21 7.72 -4.25 1.52
C TRP A 21 7.91 -5.14 0.31
N ALA A 22 8.39 -6.35 0.53
CA ALA A 22 8.65 -7.25 -0.58
C ALA A 22 7.38 -7.51 -1.39
N GLU A 23 6.28 -7.74 -0.68
CA GLU A 23 5.01 -7.97 -1.36
C GLU A 23 4.52 -6.71 -2.04
N CYS A 24 4.64 -5.59 -1.35
CA CYS A 24 4.20 -4.32 -1.92
C CYS A 24 5.00 -4.00 -3.18
N LYS A 25 6.31 -4.17 -3.09
CA LYS A 25 7.16 -3.86 -4.22
C LYS A 25 6.81 -4.71 -5.43
N ALA A 26 6.47 -5.97 -5.20
CA ALA A 26 6.12 -6.85 -6.29
C ALA A 26 4.92 -6.34 -7.06
N GLN A 27 4.02 -5.63 -6.37
CA GLN A 27 2.83 -5.13 -7.03
C GLN A 27 3.07 -3.83 -7.80
N VAL A 28 4.05 -3.06 -7.37
CA VAL A 28 4.28 -1.75 -7.99
C VAL A 28 5.51 -1.74 -8.89
N ASP A 29 6.35 -2.75 -8.77
CA ASP A 29 7.58 -2.81 -9.55
C ASP A 29 7.23 -2.94 -11.03
N GLY A 30 7.78 -2.05 -11.85
CA GLY A 30 7.51 -2.07 -13.26
C GLY A 30 6.15 -1.56 -13.65
N GLN A 31 5.38 -1.10 -12.69
CA GLN A 31 4.04 -0.57 -12.97
C GLN A 31 4.12 0.94 -13.09
N GLU A 32 3.87 1.44 -14.27
CA GLU A 32 3.89 2.86 -14.49
C GLU A 32 2.71 3.52 -13.81
N GLY A 33 2.98 4.58 -13.06
CA GLY A 33 1.91 5.28 -12.39
C GLY A 33 1.38 4.58 -11.16
N ALA A 34 2.13 3.63 -10.62
CA ALA A 34 1.69 2.93 -9.43
C ALA A 34 1.51 3.91 -8.27
N LYS A 35 0.49 3.65 -7.47
CA LYS A 35 0.19 4.49 -6.30
C LYS A 35 0.19 3.61 -5.07
N TYR A 36 1.00 3.98 -4.09
CA TYR A 36 1.08 3.23 -2.86
C TYR A 36 1.58 4.14 -1.75
N LYS A 37 1.34 3.70 -0.52
CA LYS A 37 1.78 4.45 0.64
C LYS A 37 1.92 3.51 1.81
N SER A 38 2.85 3.83 2.71
CA SER A 38 3.05 3.02 3.90
C SER A 38 2.36 3.66 5.10
N PHE A 39 1.92 2.82 6.01
CA PHE A 39 1.26 3.25 7.23
C PHE A 39 1.83 2.46 8.39
N GLU A 40 1.76 3.05 9.57
CA GLU A 40 2.34 2.41 10.75
C GLU A 40 1.37 1.49 11.44
N ASN A 41 0.09 1.64 11.17
CA ASN A 41 -0.86 0.71 11.76
C ASN A 41 -1.88 0.27 10.71
N ARG A 42 -2.47 -0.89 11.00
CA ARG A 42 -3.33 -1.52 10.04
C ARG A 42 -4.63 -0.77 9.85
N GLU A 43 -5.12 -0.20 10.93
CA GLU A 43 -6.38 0.54 10.85
C GLU A 43 -6.28 1.69 9.87
N GLU A 44 -5.18 2.42 9.95
CA GLU A 44 -5.01 3.54 9.05
C GLU A 44 -4.84 3.06 7.62
N ALA A 45 -4.12 1.95 7.45
CA ALA A 45 -3.96 1.40 6.12
C ALA A 45 -5.31 0.99 5.54
N ALA A 46 -6.14 0.35 6.33
CA ALA A 46 -7.44 -0.08 5.86
C ALA A 46 -8.32 1.11 5.50
N LYS A 47 -8.29 2.13 6.33
CA LYS A 47 -9.07 3.32 6.03
C LYS A 47 -8.61 4.00 4.75
N ALA A 48 -7.31 4.09 4.59
CA ALA A 48 -6.75 4.72 3.39
C ALA A 48 -7.11 3.92 2.16
N PHE A 49 -7.05 2.60 2.26
CA PHE A 49 -7.38 1.76 1.12
C PHE A 49 -8.85 1.92 0.75
N GLU A 50 -9.71 1.96 1.75
CA GLU A 50 -11.14 2.14 1.51
C GLU A 50 -11.44 3.47 0.87
N ALA A 51 -10.77 4.51 1.36
CA ALA A 51 -11.00 5.84 0.83
C ALA A 51 -10.46 5.99 -0.59
N GLY A 52 -9.51 5.15 -0.95
CA GLY A 52 -8.90 5.23 -2.25
C GLY A 52 -7.83 6.30 -2.31
N TYR A 53 -7.08 6.28 -3.37
CA TYR A 53 -6.03 7.28 -3.56
C TYR A 53 -6.67 8.54 -4.09
N THR A 54 -6.77 9.52 -3.25
CA THR A 54 -7.42 10.77 -3.63
C THR A 54 -6.38 11.84 -3.86
N ILE A 55 -6.46 12.45 -5.00
CA ILE A 55 -5.61 13.59 -5.31
C ILE A 55 -6.51 14.78 -5.40
N THR A 56 -6.32 15.70 -4.52
CA THR A 56 -7.09 16.93 -4.59
C THR A 56 -6.18 18.10 -4.72
#